data_f50af745e0ed5834c8b8d23dd2b30e1d
#
_entry.id   f50af745e0ed5834c8b8d23dd2b30e1d
#
_cell.length_a   1.000
_cell.length_b   1.000
_cell.length_c   1.000
_cell.angle_alpha   90.00
_cell.angle_beta   90.00
_cell.angle_gamma   90.00
#
_symmetry.space_group_name_H-M   'P 1'
#
loop_
_entity.id
_entity.type
_entity.pdbx_description
1 polymer ?
#
loop_
_entity_poly.entity_id
_entity_poly.type
_entity_poly.pdbx_seq_one_letter_code
_entity_poly.pdbx_strand_id
1 'polypeptide(L)'
;ALDVTIQAQILDLIADLQEEIKAGIILITHDLGVVAQIADRVAVMYAGEIVELATCQELFTNPLHPYTRSLLKSIPQLDTNEDDELHVIKGMVPSLKNLPREGCRFSSRIPYIPKEAHEVHPKFHEVSPNHFVRCTCWKVFKFEEEAKK
;
A
#
# COMPACT_ATOMS: atom_id res chain seq x y z
N ALA A 1 -8.21 18.66 -10.68
CA ALA A 1 -8.04 17.27 -11.15
C ALA A 1 -7.88 17.32 -12.66
N LEU A 2 -6.84 16.68 -13.20
CA LEU A 2 -6.68 16.49 -14.64
C LEU A 2 -7.84 15.63 -15.16
N ASP A 3 -8.36 15.98 -16.34
CA ASP A 3 -9.30 15.13 -17.06
C ASP A 3 -8.67 13.75 -17.29
N VAL A 4 -9.45 12.68 -17.12
CA VAL A 4 -9.00 11.28 -17.27
C VAL A 4 -8.35 11.06 -18.64
N THR A 5 -8.85 11.72 -19.69
CA THR A 5 -8.29 11.65 -21.04
C THR A 5 -6.90 12.27 -21.13
N ILE A 6 -6.69 13.42 -20.48
CA ILE A 6 -5.37 14.10 -20.44
C ILE A 6 -4.39 13.27 -19.60
N GLN A 7 -4.86 12.68 -18.50
CA GLN A 7 -4.04 11.80 -17.66
C GLN A 7 -3.53 10.59 -18.45
N ALA A 8 -4.38 9.93 -19.23
CA ALA A 8 -3.99 8.81 -20.09
C ALA A 8 -2.91 9.23 -21.11
N GLN A 9 -3.10 10.36 -21.80
CA GLN A 9 -2.12 10.87 -22.76
C GLN A 9 -0.75 11.18 -22.13
N ILE A 10 -0.74 11.72 -20.90
CA ILE A 10 0.51 11.98 -20.17
C ILE A 10 1.20 10.66 -19.82
N LEU A 11 0.46 9.64 -19.42
CA LEU A 11 1.02 8.33 -19.10
C LEU A 11 1.63 7.65 -20.33
N ASP A 12 0.97 7.72 -21.48
CA ASP A 12 1.49 7.23 -22.76
C ASP A 12 2.79 7.96 -23.13
N LEU A 13 2.83 9.28 -22.98
CA LEU A 13 4.03 10.08 -23.25
C LEU A 13 5.19 9.70 -22.30
N ILE A 14 4.90 9.45 -21.03
CA ILE A 14 5.91 9.00 -20.06
C ILE A 14 6.48 7.63 -20.45
N ALA A 15 5.62 6.71 -20.89
CA ALA A 15 6.03 5.39 -21.34
C ALA A 15 6.94 5.49 -22.59
N ASP A 16 6.56 6.28 -23.58
CA ASP A 16 7.35 6.52 -24.79
C ASP A 16 8.71 7.13 -24.46
N LEU A 17 8.75 8.13 -23.57
CA LEU A 17 10.01 8.73 -23.13
C LEU A 17 10.90 7.73 -22.39
N GLN A 18 10.33 6.85 -21.59
CA GLN A 18 11.07 5.82 -20.86
C GLN A 18 11.78 4.87 -21.85
N GLU A 19 11.10 4.45 -22.89
CA GLU A 19 11.66 3.59 -23.94
C GLU A 19 12.77 4.30 -24.72
N GLU A 20 12.57 5.57 -25.06
CA GLU A 20 13.55 6.35 -25.84
C GLU A 20 14.83 6.64 -25.05
N ILE A 21 14.68 7.06 -23.78
CA ILE A 21 15.82 7.48 -22.95
C ILE A 21 16.45 6.30 -22.20
N LYS A 22 15.75 5.16 -22.11
CA LYS A 22 16.12 3.97 -21.30
C LYS A 22 16.43 4.32 -19.85
N ALA A 23 15.67 5.25 -19.29
CA ALA A 23 15.83 5.73 -17.92
C ALA A 23 14.87 5.03 -16.97
N GLY A 24 15.27 4.87 -15.70
CA GLY A 24 14.37 4.52 -14.63
C GLY A 24 13.52 5.73 -14.25
N ILE A 25 12.21 5.55 -14.14
CA ILE A 25 11.26 6.60 -13.73
C ILE A 25 10.74 6.30 -12.34
N ILE A 26 10.75 7.30 -11.46
CA ILE A 26 10.09 7.25 -10.16
C ILE A 26 8.85 8.14 -10.23
N LEU A 27 7.67 7.51 -10.13
CA LEU A 27 6.41 8.21 -10.06
C LEU A 27 5.88 8.23 -8.63
N ILE A 28 5.57 9.40 -8.10
CA ILE A 28 4.93 9.57 -6.80
C ILE A 28 3.48 9.96 -7.03
N THR A 29 2.57 9.10 -6.62
CA THR A 29 1.12 9.28 -6.81
C THR A 29 0.34 8.62 -5.68
N HIS A 30 -0.90 9.02 -5.50
CA HIS A 30 -1.89 8.36 -4.65
C HIS A 30 -2.96 7.62 -5.47
N ASP A 31 -2.85 7.66 -6.79
CA ASP A 31 -3.78 7.00 -7.70
C ASP A 31 -3.31 5.57 -8.01
N LEU A 32 -3.98 4.60 -7.40
CA LEU A 32 -3.67 3.18 -7.56
C LEU A 32 -4.00 2.66 -8.97
N GLY A 33 -4.95 3.30 -9.67
CA GLY A 33 -5.27 2.98 -11.05
C GLY A 33 -4.10 3.32 -11.99
N VAL A 34 -3.47 4.48 -11.77
CA VAL A 34 -2.26 4.88 -12.50
C VAL A 34 -1.11 3.92 -12.21
N VAL A 35 -0.91 3.59 -10.93
CA VAL A 35 0.13 2.63 -10.52
C VAL A 35 -0.03 1.29 -11.22
N ALA A 36 -1.26 0.77 -11.26
CA ALA A 36 -1.55 -0.53 -11.90
C ALA A 36 -1.28 -0.55 -13.41
N GLN A 37 -1.34 0.61 -14.07
CA GLN A 37 -1.15 0.70 -15.52
C GLN A 37 0.32 0.77 -15.95
N ILE A 38 1.17 1.48 -15.18
CA ILE A 38 2.51 1.82 -15.68
C ILE A 38 3.66 1.37 -14.78
N ALA A 39 3.40 0.95 -13.52
CA ALA A 39 4.47 0.63 -12.60
C ALA A 39 4.96 -0.82 -12.77
N ASP A 40 6.27 -1.02 -12.90
CA ASP A 40 6.89 -2.35 -12.79
C ASP A 40 6.97 -2.78 -11.31
N ARG A 41 7.33 -1.84 -10.44
CA ARG A 41 7.51 -2.06 -9.01
C ARG A 41 6.83 -0.95 -8.23
N VAL A 42 6.29 -1.30 -7.08
CA VAL A 42 5.56 -0.36 -6.21
C VAL A 42 6.14 -0.37 -4.82
N ALA A 43 6.43 0.82 -4.32
CA ALA A 43 6.81 1.06 -2.93
C ALA A 43 5.64 1.77 -2.22
N VAL A 44 4.98 1.07 -1.31
CA VAL A 44 3.91 1.64 -0.48
C VAL A 44 4.53 2.36 0.71
N MET A 45 4.20 3.64 0.87
CA MET A 45 4.69 4.45 1.97
C MET A 45 3.59 4.77 2.99
N TYR A 46 3.94 4.68 4.27
CA TYR A 46 3.08 5.10 5.37
C TYR A 46 3.89 5.86 6.41
N ALA A 47 3.41 7.05 6.77
CA ALA A 47 4.02 7.87 7.82
C ALA A 47 5.55 8.05 7.66
N GLY A 48 6.04 8.23 6.43
CA GLY A 48 7.45 8.46 6.11
C GLY A 48 8.32 7.21 6.02
N GLU A 49 7.74 6.00 6.05
CA GLU A 49 8.45 4.74 5.86
C GLU A 49 7.88 3.95 4.70
N ILE A 50 8.74 3.25 3.95
CA ILE A 50 8.31 2.22 3.02
C ILE A 50 7.88 1.02 3.86
N VAL A 51 6.60 0.63 3.75
CA VAL A 51 6.02 -0.49 4.51
C VAL A 51 5.95 -1.75 3.68
N GLU A 52 5.85 -1.64 2.37
CA GLU A 52 5.84 -2.77 1.44
C GLU A 52 6.47 -2.36 0.11
N LEU A 53 7.24 -3.26 -0.49
CA LEU A 53 7.87 -3.10 -1.80
C LEU A 53 7.77 -4.42 -2.55
N ALA A 54 7.13 -4.39 -3.72
CA ALA A 54 6.96 -5.58 -4.56
C ALA A 54 6.89 -5.22 -6.04
N THR A 55 6.82 -6.22 -6.91
CA THR A 55 6.36 -6.00 -8.29
C THR A 55 4.91 -5.51 -8.27
N CYS A 56 4.50 -4.76 -9.28
CA CYS A 56 3.13 -4.28 -9.36
C CYS A 56 2.13 -5.45 -9.28
N GLN A 57 2.36 -6.50 -10.06
CA GLN A 57 1.52 -7.70 -10.06
C GLN A 57 1.41 -8.31 -8.66
N GLU A 58 2.54 -8.56 -7.99
CA GLU A 58 2.55 -9.19 -6.65
C GLU A 58 1.83 -8.32 -5.62
N LEU A 59 2.03 -7.00 -5.65
CA LEU A 59 1.39 -6.10 -4.72
C LEU A 59 -0.15 -6.13 -4.82
N PHE A 60 -0.69 -6.19 -6.05
CA PHE A 60 -2.13 -6.20 -6.28
C PHE A 60 -2.76 -7.57 -6.05
N THR A 61 -2.04 -8.66 -6.28
CA THR A 61 -2.56 -10.03 -6.12
C THR A 61 -2.32 -10.61 -4.73
N ASN A 62 -1.24 -10.24 -4.08
CA ASN A 62 -0.81 -10.78 -2.78
C ASN A 62 -0.26 -9.68 -1.83
N PRO A 63 -1.06 -8.65 -1.51
CA PRO A 63 -0.65 -7.60 -0.57
C PRO A 63 -0.53 -8.17 0.83
N LEU A 64 0.57 -7.85 1.52
CA LEU A 64 0.86 -8.42 2.83
C LEU A 64 0.73 -7.40 3.96
N HIS A 65 1.33 -6.21 3.82
CA HIS A 65 1.27 -5.23 4.90
C HIS A 65 -0.17 -4.78 5.18
N PRO A 66 -0.60 -4.69 6.45
CA PRO A 66 -1.96 -4.29 6.82
C PRO A 66 -2.44 -3.01 6.15
N TYR A 67 -1.56 -2.01 6.02
CA TYR A 67 -1.88 -0.76 5.33
C TYR A 67 -2.13 -0.96 3.84
N THR A 68 -1.27 -1.72 3.15
CA THR A 68 -1.44 -2.04 1.71
C THR A 68 -2.76 -2.76 1.46
N ARG A 69 -3.05 -3.79 2.27
CA ARG A 69 -4.32 -4.54 2.19
C ARG A 69 -5.52 -3.62 2.39
N SER A 70 -5.44 -2.70 3.34
CA SER A 70 -6.51 -1.74 3.61
C SER A 70 -6.68 -0.73 2.48
N LEU A 71 -5.58 -0.25 1.88
CA LEU A 71 -5.64 0.64 0.71
C LEU A 71 -6.32 -0.04 -0.47
N LEU A 72 -5.91 -1.27 -0.80
CA LEU A 72 -6.49 -2.00 -1.93
C LEU A 72 -7.95 -2.36 -1.69
N LYS A 73 -8.34 -2.69 -0.44
CA LYS A 73 -9.74 -2.96 -0.07
C LYS A 73 -10.62 -1.69 -0.15
N SER A 74 -10.04 -0.50 -0.07
CA SER A 74 -10.78 0.76 -0.19
C SER A 74 -11.05 1.20 -1.63
N ILE A 75 -10.50 0.50 -2.63
CA ILE A 75 -10.78 0.75 -4.03
C ILE A 75 -12.17 0.19 -4.36
N PRO A 76 -13.09 0.99 -4.93
CA PRO A 76 -14.37 0.49 -5.40
C PRO A 76 -14.16 -0.60 -6.45
N GLN A 77 -14.71 -1.78 -6.23
CA GLN A 77 -14.71 -2.84 -7.23
C GLN A 77 -15.98 -2.69 -8.09
N LEU A 78 -15.86 -2.96 -9.39
CA LEU A 78 -16.98 -2.83 -10.33
C LEU A 78 -18.17 -3.76 -10.00
N ASP A 79 -17.93 -4.81 -9.21
CA ASP A 79 -18.93 -5.81 -8.81
C ASP A 79 -19.43 -5.62 -7.37
N THR A 80 -19.06 -4.53 -6.68
CA THR A 80 -19.61 -4.23 -5.36
C THR A 80 -21.07 -3.78 -5.51
N ASN A 81 -21.98 -4.44 -4.78
CA ASN A 81 -23.37 -3.98 -4.66
C ASN A 81 -23.36 -2.59 -4.00
N GLU A 82 -24.30 -1.72 -4.37
CA GLU A 82 -24.44 -0.37 -3.82
C GLU A 82 -24.55 -0.32 -2.29
N ASP A 83 -24.89 -1.46 -1.65
CA ASP A 83 -25.03 -1.63 -0.19
C ASP A 83 -23.71 -2.08 0.50
N ASP A 84 -22.64 -2.38 -0.23
CA ASP A 84 -21.35 -2.74 0.37
C ASP A 84 -20.63 -1.48 0.85
N GLU A 85 -20.56 -1.27 2.16
CA GLU A 85 -19.82 -0.16 2.74
C GLU A 85 -18.34 -0.22 2.32
N LEU A 86 -17.86 0.86 1.72
CA LEU A 86 -16.44 1.01 1.38
C LEU A 86 -15.59 0.81 2.63
N HIS A 87 -14.57 -0.03 2.51
CA HIS A 87 -13.65 -0.26 3.62
C HIS A 87 -12.90 1.04 3.96
N VAL A 88 -13.19 1.59 5.12
CA VAL A 88 -12.50 2.78 5.63
C VAL A 88 -11.43 2.38 6.63
N ILE A 89 -10.19 2.80 6.38
CA ILE A 89 -9.10 2.61 7.33
C ILE A 89 -9.37 3.46 8.57
N LYS A 90 -9.77 2.83 9.67
CA LYS A 90 -10.10 3.50 10.93
C LYS A 90 -8.92 4.29 11.50
N GLY A 91 -9.21 5.38 12.19
CA GLY A 91 -8.22 6.24 12.86
C GLY A 91 -7.54 7.23 11.91
N MET A 92 -6.80 8.16 12.48
CA MET A 92 -6.04 9.17 11.73
C MET A 92 -4.60 8.74 11.53
N VAL A 93 -3.99 9.18 10.42
CA VAL A 93 -2.53 9.08 10.26
C VAL A 93 -1.89 9.94 11.35
N PRO A 94 -1.00 9.38 12.19
CA PRO A 94 -0.35 10.17 13.22
C PRO A 94 0.46 11.32 12.60
N SER A 95 0.40 12.49 13.21
CA SER A 95 1.25 13.60 12.78
C SER A 95 2.72 13.24 12.96
N LEU A 96 3.61 13.83 12.16
CA LEU A 96 5.05 13.61 12.26
C LEU A 96 5.62 13.85 13.68
N LYS A 97 4.97 14.74 14.46
CA LYS A 97 5.34 15.03 15.86
C LYS A 97 4.96 13.89 16.82
N ASN A 98 3.92 13.12 16.47
CA ASN A 98 3.34 12.08 17.32
C ASN A 98 3.65 10.66 16.78
N LEU A 99 4.58 10.54 15.84
CA LEU A 99 5.03 9.24 15.38
C LEU A 99 5.71 8.49 16.53
N PRO A 100 5.38 7.21 16.74
CA PRO A 100 6.13 6.40 17.68
C PRO A 100 7.60 6.34 17.26
N ARG A 101 8.51 6.56 18.22
CA ARG A 101 9.95 6.48 17.97
C ARG A 101 10.43 5.05 17.76
N GLU A 102 9.69 4.11 18.29
CA GLU A 102 9.95 2.66 18.21
C GLU A 102 8.67 1.93 17.83
N GLY A 103 8.82 0.76 17.24
CA GLY A 103 7.70 -0.09 16.85
C GLY A 103 7.10 0.24 15.49
N CYS A 104 6.10 -0.53 15.14
CA CYS A 104 5.37 -0.41 13.88
C CYS A 104 4.52 0.87 13.87
N ARG A 105 4.76 1.79 12.93
CA ARG A 105 4.02 3.05 12.82
C ARG A 105 2.52 2.86 12.53
N PHE A 106 2.14 1.70 12.01
CA PHE A 106 0.74 1.37 11.73
C PHE A 106 0.03 0.70 12.91
N SER A 107 0.75 0.30 13.97
CA SER A 107 0.18 -0.45 15.10
C SER A 107 -0.99 0.24 15.79
N SER A 108 -0.98 1.56 15.90
CA SER A 108 -2.06 2.34 16.51
C SER A 108 -3.39 2.26 15.74
N ARG A 109 -3.35 1.86 14.46
CA ARG A 109 -4.54 1.72 13.61
C ARG A 109 -5.08 0.28 13.55
N ILE A 110 -4.35 -0.66 14.14
CA ILE A 110 -4.72 -2.08 14.29
C ILE A 110 -4.54 -2.53 15.74
N PRO A 111 -5.21 -1.85 16.70
CA PRO A 111 -4.99 -2.09 18.14
C PRO A 111 -5.44 -3.48 18.61
N TYR A 112 -6.20 -4.20 17.78
CA TYR A 112 -6.66 -5.57 18.03
C TYR A 112 -5.60 -6.62 17.68
N ILE A 113 -4.49 -6.22 17.03
CA ILE A 113 -3.35 -7.12 16.81
C ILE A 113 -2.46 -7.11 18.05
N PRO A 114 -2.07 -8.30 18.58
CA PRO A 114 -1.20 -8.40 19.74
C PRO A 114 0.10 -7.62 19.58
N LYS A 115 0.55 -6.96 20.65
CA LYS A 115 1.79 -6.17 20.61
C LYS A 115 3.00 -7.02 20.23
N GLU A 116 3.01 -8.27 20.62
CA GLU A 116 4.06 -9.25 20.34
C GLU A 116 4.19 -9.60 18.86
N ALA A 117 3.15 -9.35 18.08
CA ALA A 117 3.17 -9.52 16.62
C ALA A 117 3.91 -8.41 15.89
N HIS A 118 4.12 -7.28 16.58
CA HIS A 118 4.86 -6.14 16.04
C HIS A 118 6.32 -6.18 16.49
N GLU A 119 7.23 -5.88 15.58
CA GLU A 119 8.64 -5.72 15.94
C GLU A 119 8.84 -4.40 16.67
N VAL A 120 9.71 -4.41 17.70
CA VAL A 120 10.15 -3.20 18.40
C VAL A 120 10.94 -2.28 17.46
N HIS A 121 11.76 -2.88 16.60
CA HIS A 121 12.51 -2.20 15.55
C HIS A 121 12.15 -2.82 14.19
N PRO A 122 11.05 -2.39 13.56
CA PRO A 122 10.55 -3.00 12.34
C PRO A 122 11.59 -3.01 11.22
N LYS A 123 11.95 -4.19 10.78
CA LYS A 123 12.87 -4.41 9.66
C LYS A 123 12.11 -4.69 8.38
N PHE A 124 12.82 -4.58 7.27
CA PHE A 124 12.34 -4.96 5.96
C PHE A 124 12.67 -6.43 5.74
N HIS A 125 11.66 -7.27 5.61
CA HIS A 125 11.78 -8.71 5.42
C HIS A 125 11.48 -9.06 3.97
N GLU A 126 12.37 -9.76 3.30
CA GLU A 126 12.07 -10.39 2.02
C GLU A 126 11.25 -11.66 2.29
N VAL A 127 9.99 -11.68 1.84
CA VAL A 127 9.03 -12.77 2.08
C VAL A 127 8.90 -13.70 0.90
N SER A 128 9.18 -13.20 -0.29
CA SER A 128 9.33 -13.93 -1.55
C SER A 128 10.27 -13.12 -2.47
N PRO A 129 10.78 -13.67 -3.56
CA PRO A 129 11.70 -12.95 -4.43
C PRO A 129 11.18 -11.58 -4.85
N ASN A 130 11.91 -10.52 -4.50
CA ASN A 130 11.55 -9.11 -4.75
C ASN A 130 10.28 -8.59 -4.05
N HIS A 131 9.74 -9.30 -3.06
CA HIS A 131 8.63 -8.86 -2.24
C HIS A 131 9.10 -8.65 -0.79
N PHE A 132 9.09 -7.41 -0.35
CA PHE A 132 9.60 -6.99 0.96
C PHE A 132 8.48 -6.35 1.76
N VAL A 133 8.39 -6.71 3.04
CA VAL A 133 7.39 -6.18 3.97
C VAL A 133 8.08 -5.72 5.25
N ARG A 134 7.72 -4.56 5.73
CA ARG A 134 8.21 -4.04 7.01
C ARG A 134 7.38 -4.57 8.16
N CYS A 135 8.05 -4.96 9.25
CA CYS A 135 7.44 -5.55 10.42
C CYS A 135 6.91 -6.98 10.17
N THR A 136 6.49 -7.67 11.21
CA THR A 136 6.01 -9.06 11.18
C THR A 136 4.50 -9.18 11.42
N CYS A 137 3.81 -8.10 11.76
CA CYS A 137 2.39 -8.10 12.09
C CYS A 137 1.47 -8.61 10.95
N TRP A 138 1.93 -8.54 9.71
CA TRP A 138 1.20 -9.06 8.55
C TRP A 138 0.90 -10.56 8.65
N LYS A 139 1.73 -11.34 9.37
CA LYS A 139 1.56 -12.79 9.55
C LYS A 139 0.29 -13.17 10.30
N VAL A 140 -0.17 -12.29 11.17
CA VAL A 140 -1.36 -12.52 12.02
C VAL A 140 -2.50 -11.55 11.69
N PHE A 141 -2.25 -10.60 10.79
CA PHE A 141 -3.24 -9.60 10.44
C PHE A 141 -4.44 -10.22 9.72
N LYS A 142 -5.62 -9.94 10.27
CA LYS A 142 -6.92 -10.13 9.64
C LYS A 142 -7.70 -8.83 9.80
N PHE A 143 -8.62 -8.53 8.91
CA PHE A 143 -9.52 -7.41 9.12
C PHE A 143 -10.40 -7.67 10.35
N GLU A 144 -10.80 -6.61 11.04
CA GLU A 144 -11.57 -6.72 12.30
C GLU A 144 -12.87 -7.53 12.11
N GLU A 145 -13.49 -7.42 10.95
CA GLU A 145 -14.69 -8.18 10.56
C GLU A 145 -14.42 -9.68 10.40
N GLU A 146 -13.21 -10.04 9.95
CA GLU A 146 -12.75 -11.42 9.76
C GLU A 146 -12.26 -12.04 11.09
N ALA A 147 -11.78 -11.21 12.00
CA ALA A 147 -11.25 -11.65 13.30
C ALA A 147 -12.38 -11.97 14.32
N LYS A 148 -13.61 -11.51 14.07
CA LYS A 148 -14.79 -11.75 14.92
C LYS A 148 -15.61 -12.98 14.51
N LYS A 149 -15.25 -13.63 13.41
CA LYS A 149 -15.82 -14.91 12.97
C LYS A 149 -14.96 -16.09 13.43
#